data_2c24cc855566127034186126aa549564
#
_entry.id   2c24cc855566127034186126aa549564
#
_cell.length_a   1.000
_cell.length_b   1.000
_cell.length_c   1.000
_cell.angle_alpha   90.00
_cell.angle_beta   90.00
_cell.angle_gamma   90.00
#
_symmetry.space_group_name_H-M   'P 1'
#
loop_
_entity.id
_entity.type
_entity.pdbx_description
1 polymer ?
#
loop_
_entity_poly.entity_id
_entity_poly.type
_entity_poly.pdbx_seq_one_letter_code
_entity_poly.pdbx_strand_id
1 'polypeptide(L)'
;MHSQNSQFPGRAGANGGRLPVSQKQSTAPRDTEGGPLRVLQINSSISRRSGVMSVLMNYFRHMDRSQVVFDFFCFATPDETNRAEIESLGGRCYIINAGGSIGHIRSALAQLLGEHAGQYPVAHLHDPILSRFLYPVAHRHGVQSFAVHSHATAYSDSRLRSVRNWLVCR
;
A
#
# COMPACT_ATOMS: atom_id res chain seq x y z
N MET A 1 -81.84 -12.15 -21.51
CA MET A 1 -80.77 -12.14 -22.56
C MET A 1 -79.48 -11.83 -21.92
N HIS A 2 -78.55 -12.70 -22.11
CA HIS A 2 -77.30 -12.92 -21.33
C HIS A 2 -76.31 -11.76 -21.49
N SER A 3 -75.82 -11.25 -20.36
CA SER A 3 -74.62 -10.38 -20.33
C SER A 3 -73.52 -11.18 -19.61
N GLN A 4 -72.45 -11.50 -20.36
CA GLN A 4 -71.28 -12.18 -19.82
C GLN A 4 -70.32 -11.17 -19.22
N ASN A 5 -70.00 -11.43 -17.98
CA ASN A 5 -69.02 -10.67 -17.18
C ASN A 5 -67.61 -11.30 -17.39
N SER A 6 -66.70 -10.62 -18.06
CA SER A 6 -65.31 -11.05 -18.26
C SER A 6 -64.45 -10.47 -17.17
N GLN A 7 -64.05 -11.31 -16.21
CA GLN A 7 -63.03 -11.01 -15.21
C GLN A 7 -61.63 -11.09 -15.81
N PHE A 8 -60.86 -10.01 -15.71
CA PHE A 8 -59.43 -10.02 -15.96
C PHE A 8 -58.66 -10.49 -14.71
N PRO A 9 -57.70 -11.42 -14.84
CA PRO A 9 -56.89 -11.83 -13.71
C PRO A 9 -55.84 -10.78 -13.35
N GLY A 10 -55.68 -10.51 -12.06
CA GLY A 10 -54.78 -9.56 -11.48
C GLY A 10 -53.31 -9.95 -11.72
N ARG A 11 -52.54 -8.95 -12.04
CA ARG A 11 -51.09 -8.99 -12.22
C ARG A 11 -50.44 -9.17 -10.85
N ALA A 12 -49.80 -10.31 -10.64
CA ALA A 12 -48.98 -10.58 -9.46
C ALA A 12 -47.77 -9.63 -9.44
N GLY A 13 -47.59 -8.92 -8.35
CA GLY A 13 -46.47 -8.03 -8.12
C GLY A 13 -45.18 -8.84 -8.00
N ALA A 14 -44.20 -8.50 -8.86
CA ALA A 14 -42.86 -9.01 -8.75
C ALA A 14 -42.17 -8.40 -7.52
N ASN A 15 -42.02 -9.22 -6.50
CA ASN A 15 -41.27 -8.90 -5.29
C ASN A 15 -39.79 -8.89 -5.66
N GLY A 16 -39.21 -7.69 -5.85
CA GLY A 16 -37.80 -7.51 -6.12
C GLY A 16 -36.98 -7.91 -4.90
N GLY A 17 -36.61 -9.18 -4.84
CA GLY A 17 -35.71 -9.70 -3.84
C GLY A 17 -34.32 -9.04 -3.98
N ARG A 18 -34.01 -8.14 -3.06
CA ARG A 18 -32.69 -7.58 -2.87
C ARG A 18 -31.75 -8.74 -2.52
N LEU A 19 -30.86 -9.09 -3.44
CA LEU A 19 -29.82 -10.09 -3.19
C LEU A 19 -28.99 -9.63 -1.98
N PRO A 20 -28.71 -10.51 -1.00
CA PRO A 20 -27.84 -10.17 0.10
C PRO A 20 -26.44 -9.87 -0.45
N VAL A 21 -25.96 -8.65 -0.23
CA VAL A 21 -24.57 -8.30 -0.44
C VAL A 21 -23.77 -9.17 0.52
N SER A 22 -23.17 -10.23 -0.02
CA SER A 22 -22.19 -11.04 0.71
C SER A 22 -21.04 -10.14 1.10
N GLN A 23 -21.05 -9.67 2.35
CA GLN A 23 -19.87 -9.09 2.96
C GLN A 23 -18.82 -10.19 2.99
N LYS A 24 -17.90 -10.16 2.02
CA LYS A 24 -16.65 -10.87 2.12
C LYS A 24 -15.93 -10.31 3.36
N GLN A 25 -16.11 -10.97 4.48
CA GLN A 25 -15.25 -10.76 5.63
C GLN A 25 -13.83 -11.02 5.15
N SER A 26 -13.04 -9.96 5.04
CA SER A 26 -11.59 -10.04 4.86
C SER A 26 -11.05 -10.76 6.10
N THR A 27 -10.88 -12.06 6.00
CA THR A 27 -10.09 -12.84 6.95
C THR A 27 -8.64 -12.53 6.65
N ALA A 28 -8.18 -11.35 7.08
CA ALA A 28 -6.76 -11.10 7.22
C ALA A 28 -6.26 -12.00 8.36
N PRO A 29 -5.26 -12.86 8.15
CA PRO A 29 -4.64 -13.59 9.24
C PRO A 29 -4.00 -12.55 10.18
N ARG A 30 -4.54 -12.42 11.36
CA ARG A 30 -3.86 -11.78 12.48
C ARG A 30 -3.04 -12.86 13.16
N ASP A 31 -1.94 -13.22 12.54
CA ASP A 31 -0.97 -14.11 13.16
C ASP A 31 0.31 -13.34 13.42
N THR A 32 0.20 -12.40 14.36
CA THR A 32 1.33 -12.02 15.18
C THR A 32 0.86 -12.21 16.62
N GLU A 33 1.37 -13.20 17.30
CA GLU A 33 1.19 -13.38 18.72
C GLU A 33 1.50 -12.06 19.46
N GLY A 34 0.47 -11.24 19.70
CA GLY A 34 0.51 -10.11 20.63
C GLY A 34 1.35 -8.87 20.25
N GLY A 35 2.00 -8.80 19.08
CA GLY A 35 2.82 -7.64 18.67
C GLY A 35 2.08 -6.63 17.78
N PRO A 36 2.63 -5.40 17.62
CA PRO A 36 2.04 -4.38 16.76
C PRO A 36 2.07 -4.77 15.28
N LEU A 37 1.06 -4.32 14.52
CA LEU A 37 1.04 -4.41 13.06
C LEU A 37 2.26 -3.68 12.47
N ARG A 38 3.11 -4.39 11.74
CA ARG A 38 4.25 -3.76 11.04
C ARG A 38 3.86 -3.37 9.63
N VAL A 39 4.01 -2.08 9.32
CA VAL A 39 3.75 -1.50 8.00
C VAL A 39 5.08 -1.18 7.34
N LEU A 40 5.35 -1.76 6.17
CA LEU A 40 6.56 -1.49 5.41
C LEU A 40 6.38 -0.22 4.58
N GLN A 41 7.03 0.88 4.98
CA GLN A 41 7.10 2.12 4.23
C GLN A 41 8.19 2.01 3.17
N ILE A 42 7.80 2.04 1.89
CA ILE A 42 8.73 1.96 0.75
C ILE A 42 8.92 3.38 0.19
N ASN A 43 10.12 3.92 0.36
CA ASN A 43 10.43 5.31 0.04
C ASN A 43 11.82 5.43 -0.62
N SER A 44 12.08 6.50 -1.36
CA SER A 44 13.38 6.75 -1.98
C SER A 44 14.50 6.85 -0.93
N SER A 45 14.28 7.56 0.16
CA SER A 45 15.26 7.70 1.24
C SER A 45 14.60 8.05 2.57
N ILE A 46 15.33 7.87 3.67
CA ILE A 46 14.96 8.36 5.01
C ILE A 46 15.63 9.70 5.36
N SER A 47 15.89 10.54 4.36
CA SER A 47 16.52 11.84 4.53
C SER A 47 15.69 12.77 5.41
N ARG A 48 16.36 13.49 6.33
CA ARG A 48 15.74 14.55 7.15
C ARG A 48 15.21 15.71 6.31
N ARG A 49 15.75 15.91 5.10
CA ARG A 49 15.35 16.98 4.16
C ARG A 49 14.16 16.58 3.28
N SER A 50 13.66 15.34 3.40
CA SER A 50 12.51 14.87 2.61
C SER A 50 11.20 15.33 3.21
N GLY A 51 10.36 16.03 2.43
CA GLY A 51 9.00 16.39 2.84
C GLY A 51 8.13 15.16 3.14
N VAL A 52 8.29 14.07 2.38
CA VAL A 52 7.62 12.79 2.63
C VAL A 52 8.01 12.25 4.00
N MET A 53 9.31 12.24 4.31
CA MET A 53 9.79 11.79 5.61
C MET A 53 9.33 12.67 6.76
N SER A 54 9.24 13.97 6.57
CA SER A 54 8.69 14.88 7.59
C SER A 54 7.27 14.50 7.99
N VAL A 55 6.42 14.16 7.02
CA VAL A 55 5.04 13.70 7.26
C VAL A 55 5.04 12.34 7.95
N LEU A 56 5.79 11.37 7.44
CA LEU A 56 5.86 10.01 7.99
C LEU A 56 6.38 10.01 9.44
N MET A 57 7.43 10.80 9.71
CA MET A 57 7.99 10.92 11.06
C MET A 57 7.01 11.60 12.02
N ASN A 58 6.24 12.59 11.53
CA ASN A 58 5.20 13.21 12.34
C ASN A 58 4.13 12.18 12.75
N TYR A 59 3.64 11.36 11.82
CA TYR A 59 2.73 10.27 12.17
C TYR A 59 3.38 9.27 13.13
N PHE A 60 4.61 8.84 12.86
CA PHE A 60 5.29 7.82 13.65
C PHE A 60 5.56 8.24 15.09
N ARG A 61 5.79 9.54 15.34
CA ARG A 61 5.93 10.09 16.70
C ARG A 61 4.64 10.07 17.51
N HIS A 62 3.49 10.28 16.84
CA HIS A 62 2.21 10.52 17.51
C HIS A 62 1.24 9.33 17.47
N MET A 63 1.53 8.29 16.67
CA MET A 63 0.70 7.09 16.60
C MET A 63 0.90 6.19 17.84
N ASP A 64 -0.10 5.35 18.13
CA ASP A 64 0.03 4.29 19.13
C ASP A 64 0.90 3.15 18.57
N ARG A 65 2.16 3.14 18.99
CA ARG A 65 3.13 2.14 18.55
C ARG A 65 2.95 0.75 19.17
N SER A 66 2.06 0.62 20.15
CA SER A 66 1.62 -0.69 20.62
C SER A 66 0.69 -1.38 19.62
N GLN A 67 0.05 -0.61 18.72
CA GLN A 67 -0.87 -1.11 17.71
C GLN A 67 -0.21 -1.19 16.33
N VAL A 68 0.56 -0.17 15.94
CA VAL A 68 1.17 -0.06 14.60
C VAL A 68 2.60 0.46 14.71
N VAL A 69 3.52 -0.15 13.96
CA VAL A 69 4.92 0.30 13.84
C VAL A 69 5.29 0.42 12.38
N PHE A 70 6.04 1.45 12.03
CA PHE A 70 6.59 1.64 10.69
C PHE A 70 8.01 1.09 10.60
N ASP A 71 8.24 0.25 9.59
CA ASP A 71 9.58 -0.12 9.11
C ASP A 71 9.82 0.52 7.75
N PHE A 72 11.05 0.85 7.43
CA PHE A 72 11.38 1.61 6.22
C PHE A 72 12.32 0.82 5.30
N PHE A 73 11.89 0.63 4.06
CA PHE A 73 12.73 0.13 2.97
C PHE A 73 13.06 1.27 2.02
N CYS A 74 14.35 1.61 1.89
CA CYS A 74 14.82 2.75 1.12
C CYS A 74 15.92 2.35 0.16
N PHE A 75 15.96 3.00 -1.01
CA PHE A 75 16.84 2.66 -2.11
C PHE A 75 17.86 3.77 -2.49
N ALA A 76 17.99 4.76 -1.63
CA ALA A 76 19.07 5.74 -1.66
C ALA A 76 19.62 6.00 -0.26
N THR A 77 20.91 6.28 -0.17
CA THR A 77 21.62 6.52 1.09
C THR A 77 21.93 8.02 1.19
N PRO A 78 21.18 8.79 1.98
CA PRO A 78 21.45 10.21 2.21
C PRO A 78 22.48 10.41 3.31
N ASP A 79 23.14 11.58 3.32
CA ASP A 79 24.10 11.94 4.37
C ASP A 79 23.46 12.13 5.74
N GLU A 80 22.27 12.79 5.76
CA GLU A 80 21.49 13.04 6.98
C GLU A 80 20.23 12.18 6.99
N THR A 81 20.07 11.33 7.99
CA THR A 81 18.96 10.37 8.07
C THR A 81 18.15 10.49 9.35
N ASN A 82 16.90 9.99 9.31
CA ASN A 82 16.05 9.78 10.47
C ASN A 82 16.28 8.41 11.14
N ARG A 83 17.30 7.64 10.74
CA ARG A 83 17.52 6.25 11.20
C ARG A 83 17.47 6.12 12.73
N ALA A 84 18.29 6.90 13.44
CA ALA A 84 18.38 6.80 14.90
C ALA A 84 17.02 7.06 15.59
N GLU A 85 16.25 8.00 15.07
CA GLU A 85 14.93 8.29 15.60
C GLU A 85 13.92 7.18 15.26
N ILE A 86 13.92 6.67 14.02
CA ILE A 86 13.07 5.53 13.62
C ILE A 86 13.33 4.33 14.54
N GLU A 87 14.59 3.98 14.75
CA GLU A 87 14.99 2.86 15.58
C GLU A 87 14.62 3.09 17.06
N SER A 88 14.75 4.31 17.59
CA SER A 88 14.31 4.66 18.94
C SER A 88 12.79 4.55 19.14
N LEU A 89 12.02 4.70 18.06
CA LEU A 89 10.57 4.52 18.06
C LEU A 89 10.12 3.06 17.82
N GLY A 90 11.06 2.11 17.73
CA GLY A 90 10.80 0.68 17.53
C GLY A 90 10.70 0.25 16.05
N GLY A 91 10.95 1.15 15.10
CA GLY A 91 11.01 0.86 13.68
C GLY A 91 12.36 0.28 13.24
N ARG A 92 12.40 -0.29 12.04
CA ARG A 92 13.60 -0.83 11.39
C ARG A 92 13.88 -0.08 10.10
N CYS A 93 15.15 0.03 9.72
CA CYS A 93 15.59 0.70 8.50
C CYS A 93 16.39 -0.26 7.61
N TYR A 94 15.85 -0.57 6.45
CA TYR A 94 16.47 -1.36 5.40
C TYR A 94 16.87 -0.42 4.25
N ILE A 95 18.14 -0.06 4.21
CA ILE A 95 18.65 0.91 3.23
C ILE A 95 19.57 0.18 2.26
N ILE A 96 19.23 0.27 0.98
CA ILE A 96 20.06 -0.20 -0.12
C ILE A 96 20.55 0.97 -0.95
N ASN A 97 21.72 0.82 -1.58
CA ASN A 97 22.15 1.76 -2.61
C ASN A 97 21.87 1.16 -3.98
N ALA A 98 20.70 1.47 -4.53
CA ALA A 98 20.27 0.88 -5.79
C ALA A 98 20.85 1.54 -7.04
N GLY A 99 21.50 2.72 -6.91
CA GLY A 99 22.02 3.47 -8.05
C GLY A 99 20.98 3.76 -9.16
N GLY A 100 19.70 3.82 -8.79
CA GLY A 100 18.59 3.99 -9.75
C GLY A 100 18.16 2.70 -10.48
N SER A 101 18.75 1.54 -10.16
CA SER A 101 18.40 0.26 -10.78
C SER A 101 17.10 -0.32 -10.20
N ILE A 102 16.03 -0.35 -11.01
CA ILE A 102 14.75 -0.97 -10.65
C ILE A 102 14.92 -2.48 -10.38
N GLY A 103 15.79 -3.15 -11.15
CA GLY A 103 16.10 -4.57 -10.95
C GLY A 103 16.69 -4.82 -9.56
N HIS A 104 17.62 -3.98 -9.13
CA HIS A 104 18.23 -4.08 -7.80
C HIS A 104 17.19 -3.81 -6.69
N ILE A 105 16.36 -2.77 -6.83
CA ILE A 105 15.28 -2.47 -5.87
C ILE A 105 14.33 -3.67 -5.72
N ARG A 106 13.93 -4.28 -6.85
CA ARG A 106 13.04 -5.45 -6.85
C ARG A 106 13.66 -6.66 -6.15
N SER A 107 14.92 -6.96 -6.45
CA SER A 107 15.63 -8.10 -5.84
C SER A 107 15.81 -7.90 -4.34
N ALA A 108 16.19 -6.71 -3.92
CA ALA A 108 16.36 -6.39 -2.50
C ALA A 108 15.04 -6.40 -1.73
N LEU A 109 13.95 -5.92 -2.34
CA LEU A 109 12.62 -6.03 -1.72
C LEU A 109 12.16 -7.49 -1.61
N ALA A 110 12.41 -8.30 -2.64
CA ALA A 110 12.09 -9.73 -2.61
C ALA A 110 12.87 -10.47 -1.53
N GLN A 111 14.16 -10.18 -1.39
CA GLN A 111 15.01 -10.72 -0.34
C GLN A 111 14.48 -10.33 1.04
N LEU A 112 14.25 -9.04 1.28
CA LEU A 112 13.72 -8.53 2.55
C LEU A 112 12.41 -9.24 2.95
N LEU A 113 11.45 -9.29 2.02
CA LEU A 113 10.16 -9.90 2.30
C LEU A 113 10.24 -11.42 2.48
N GLY A 114 11.21 -12.08 1.82
CA GLY A 114 11.50 -13.50 2.02
C GLY A 114 12.10 -13.78 3.39
N GLU A 115 13.09 -12.98 3.83
CA GLU A 115 13.73 -13.09 5.14
C GLU A 115 12.78 -12.78 6.30
N HIS A 116 11.76 -11.95 6.04
CA HIS A 116 10.76 -11.52 7.01
C HIS A 116 9.34 -11.98 6.60
N ALA A 117 9.21 -13.22 6.12
CA ALA A 117 7.95 -13.76 5.63
C ALA A 117 6.82 -13.62 6.68
N GLY A 118 5.67 -13.08 6.25
CA GLY A 118 4.50 -12.86 7.10
C GLY A 118 4.58 -11.64 8.03
N GLN A 119 5.72 -10.97 8.19
CA GLN A 119 5.85 -9.81 9.08
C GLN A 119 5.22 -8.52 8.51
N TYR A 120 5.07 -8.42 7.19
CA TYR A 120 4.57 -7.23 6.52
C TYR A 120 3.27 -7.50 5.75
N PRO A 121 2.13 -7.58 6.44
CA PRO A 121 0.84 -7.72 5.74
C PRO A 121 0.45 -6.45 4.97
N VAL A 122 1.05 -5.31 5.33
CA VAL A 122 0.80 -4.01 4.69
C VAL A 122 2.12 -3.40 4.21
N ALA A 123 2.15 -2.95 2.96
CA ALA A 123 3.21 -2.12 2.41
C ALA A 123 2.64 -0.81 1.85
N HIS A 124 3.34 0.29 2.06
CA HIS A 124 2.95 1.62 1.63
C HIS A 124 4.07 2.26 0.79
N LEU A 125 3.82 2.40 -0.51
CA LEU A 125 4.77 2.93 -1.48
C LEU A 125 4.54 4.44 -1.68
N HIS A 126 5.61 5.23 -1.58
CA HIS A 126 5.59 6.69 -1.75
C HIS A 126 6.14 7.16 -3.11
N ASP A 127 6.45 6.24 -4.01
CA ASP A 127 6.83 6.52 -5.41
C ASP A 127 5.91 5.76 -6.37
N PRO A 128 4.84 6.40 -6.89
CA PRO A 128 3.85 5.73 -7.73
C PRO A 128 4.43 5.09 -9.01
N ILE A 129 5.54 5.63 -9.52
CA ILE A 129 6.19 5.11 -10.75
C ILE A 129 6.70 3.69 -10.55
N LEU A 130 7.11 3.36 -9.32
CA LEU A 130 7.62 2.03 -8.98
C LEU A 130 6.51 1.00 -8.72
N SER A 131 5.25 1.41 -8.61
CA SER A 131 4.14 0.52 -8.22
C SER A 131 4.02 -0.71 -9.11
N ARG A 132 4.05 -0.55 -10.43
CA ARG A 132 3.96 -1.66 -11.41
C ARG A 132 5.09 -2.69 -11.26
N PHE A 133 6.24 -2.27 -10.74
CA PHE A 133 7.40 -3.14 -10.56
C PHE A 133 7.46 -3.78 -9.19
N LEU A 134 7.02 -3.08 -8.14
CA LEU A 134 7.13 -3.53 -6.76
C LEU A 134 5.89 -4.27 -6.26
N TYR A 135 4.68 -3.90 -6.74
CA TYR A 135 3.46 -4.60 -6.38
C TYR A 135 3.51 -6.12 -6.65
N PRO A 136 3.94 -6.60 -7.85
CA PRO A 136 4.01 -8.03 -8.09
C PRO A 136 4.99 -8.77 -7.17
N VAL A 137 6.07 -8.10 -6.75
CA VAL A 137 7.02 -8.64 -5.78
C VAL A 137 6.36 -8.76 -4.41
N ALA A 138 5.78 -7.66 -3.91
CA ALA A 138 5.12 -7.61 -2.62
C ALA A 138 3.99 -8.65 -2.51
N HIS A 139 3.14 -8.74 -3.53
CA HIS A 139 2.03 -9.70 -3.57
C HIS A 139 2.50 -11.17 -3.52
N ARG A 140 3.56 -11.52 -4.27
CA ARG A 140 4.12 -12.89 -4.26
C ARG A 140 4.71 -13.27 -2.90
N HIS A 141 5.15 -12.31 -2.10
CA HIS A 141 5.70 -12.52 -0.77
C HIS A 141 4.68 -12.31 0.36
N GLY A 142 3.38 -12.32 0.04
CA GLY A 142 2.32 -12.35 1.04
C GLY A 142 1.90 -10.99 1.60
N VAL A 143 2.32 -9.87 0.98
CA VAL A 143 1.77 -8.55 1.31
C VAL A 143 0.30 -8.52 0.87
N GLN A 144 -0.60 -8.34 1.82
CA GLN A 144 -2.06 -8.40 1.61
C GLN A 144 -2.63 -7.06 1.14
N SER A 145 -2.09 -5.96 1.67
CA SER A 145 -2.50 -4.61 1.33
C SER A 145 -1.30 -3.80 0.84
N PHE A 146 -1.39 -3.31 -0.38
CA PHE A 146 -0.34 -2.49 -1.00
C PHE A 146 -0.91 -1.12 -1.35
N ALA A 147 -0.65 -0.12 -0.49
CA ALA A 147 -1.05 1.26 -0.71
C ALA A 147 -0.02 1.99 -1.57
N VAL A 148 -0.48 2.87 -2.45
CA VAL A 148 0.38 3.74 -3.25
C VAL A 148 -0.02 5.18 -3.01
N HIS A 149 0.93 5.99 -2.56
CA HIS A 149 0.70 7.39 -2.24
C HIS A 149 1.49 8.29 -3.21
N SER A 150 0.77 9.18 -3.89
CA SER A 150 1.38 10.22 -4.73
C SER A 150 1.52 11.52 -3.93
N HIS A 151 2.75 12.02 -3.85
CA HIS A 151 3.05 13.33 -3.23
C HIS A 151 3.11 14.47 -4.25
N ALA A 152 2.86 14.18 -5.53
CA ALA A 152 2.91 15.15 -6.62
C ALA A 152 1.63 15.09 -7.45
N THR A 153 1.18 16.26 -7.89
CA THR A 153 0.04 16.41 -8.83
C THR A 153 0.46 16.27 -10.29
N ALA A 154 1.78 16.27 -10.56
CA ALA A 154 2.36 16.09 -11.88
C ALA A 154 3.33 14.89 -11.90
N TYR A 155 3.47 14.25 -13.06
CA TYR A 155 4.37 13.11 -13.23
C TYR A 155 5.86 13.46 -13.10
N SER A 156 6.23 14.73 -13.31
CA SER A 156 7.57 15.28 -13.11
C SER A 156 7.58 16.78 -13.38
N ASP A 157 8.56 17.51 -12.84
CA ASP A 157 8.84 18.91 -13.14
C ASP A 157 9.40 19.13 -14.56
N SER A 158 9.87 18.06 -15.20
CA SER A 158 10.39 18.07 -16.58
C SER A 158 9.38 17.44 -17.54
N ARG A 159 9.06 18.14 -18.65
CA ARG A 159 8.11 17.66 -19.67
C ARG A 159 8.49 16.30 -20.23
N LEU A 160 9.77 16.06 -20.55
CA LEU A 160 10.25 14.78 -21.08
C LEU A 160 10.12 13.64 -20.07
N ARG A 161 10.47 13.89 -18.79
CA ARG A 161 10.30 12.93 -17.73
C ARG A 161 8.81 12.67 -17.44
N SER A 162 7.97 13.71 -17.56
CA SER A 162 6.52 13.58 -17.40
C SER A 162 5.92 12.65 -18.43
N VAL A 163 6.28 12.78 -19.71
CA VAL A 163 5.82 11.88 -20.78
C VAL A 163 6.28 10.44 -20.54
N ARG A 164 7.56 10.25 -20.21
CA ARG A 164 8.08 8.92 -19.86
C ARG A 164 7.32 8.31 -18.69
N ASN A 165 7.13 9.06 -17.61
CA ASN A 165 6.47 8.58 -16.41
C ASN A 165 4.99 8.28 -16.65
N TRP A 166 4.32 9.10 -17.48
CA TRP A 166 2.96 8.82 -17.93
C TRP A 166 2.84 7.51 -18.73
N LEU A 167 3.78 7.23 -19.63
CA LEU A 167 3.83 5.97 -20.36
C LEU A 167 4.08 4.76 -19.46
N VAL A 168 4.85 4.94 -18.39
CA VAL A 168 5.17 3.88 -17.41
C VAL A 168 3.99 3.59 -16.49
N CYS A 169 3.15 4.58 -16.20
CA CYS A 169 2.02 4.44 -15.27
C CYS A 169 0.71 3.98 -15.95
N ARG A 170 0.69 3.79 -17.27
CA ARG A 170 -0.42 3.20 -18.03
C ARG A 170 -0.27 1.69 -18.17
#